data_c2c8443e54a588bbf946eaaa0f7b8d10
#
_entry.id   c2c8443e54a588bbf946eaaa0f7b8d10
#
_cell.length_a   1.000
_cell.length_b   1.000
_cell.length_c   1.000
_cell.angle_alpha   90.00
_cell.angle_beta   90.00
_cell.angle_gamma   90.00
#
_symmetry.space_group_name_H-M   'P 1'
#
loop_
_entity.id
_entity.type
_entity.pdbx_description
1 polymer ?
#
loop_
_entity_poly.entity_id
_entity_poly.type
_entity_poly.pdbx_seq_one_letter_code
_entity_poly.pdbx_strand_id
1 'polypeptide(L)'
;ASTPFDGGEGAVHRDGHVLFTTKGDGRIWDLDLRSERCTVLYDAATTPGADLNGVDNIATSGGGIYVAEDGGNMELVLVGPDGSTQPCLRVVGQDRSEITGPAFDPSGTRLYFSSQRGAGGWGITYEVVGPFARFRRRALAADG
;
A
#
# COMPACT_ATOMS: atom_id res chain seq x y z
N ALA A 1 8.51 -11.10 25.76
CA ALA A 1 7.20 -11.33 25.13
C ALA A 1 7.14 -10.49 23.86
N SER A 2 6.65 -11.03 22.76
CA SER A 2 6.41 -10.30 21.51
C SER A 2 5.04 -9.63 21.54
N THR A 3 4.90 -8.49 20.89
CA THR A 3 3.59 -7.87 20.64
C THR A 3 2.86 -8.67 19.57
N PRO A 4 1.63 -9.14 19.80
CA PRO A 4 0.84 -9.81 18.78
C PRO A 4 0.31 -8.79 17.75
N PHE A 5 0.36 -9.15 16.46
CA PHE A 5 -0.26 -8.41 15.35
C PHE A 5 -1.22 -9.33 14.61
N ASP A 6 -2.33 -8.78 14.13
CA ASP A 6 -3.40 -9.57 13.51
C ASP A 6 -3.20 -9.66 12.00
N GLY A 7 -2.64 -10.79 11.54
CA GLY A 7 -2.45 -11.09 10.12
C GLY A 7 -1.41 -10.19 9.45
N GLY A 8 -0.14 -10.32 9.83
CA GLY A 8 0.96 -9.61 9.17
C GLY A 8 1.12 -10.04 7.71
N GLU A 9 1.18 -9.08 6.78
CA GLU A 9 1.28 -9.31 5.34
C GLU A 9 2.55 -8.69 4.76
N GLY A 10 2.52 -7.46 4.29
CA GLY A 10 3.67 -6.79 3.69
C GLY A 10 4.51 -5.99 4.69
N ALA A 11 5.81 -5.86 4.40
CA ALA A 11 6.70 -4.96 5.12
C ALA A 11 7.71 -4.30 4.19
N VAL A 12 8.03 -3.03 4.45
CA VAL A 12 9.02 -2.27 3.68
C VAL A 12 9.84 -1.37 4.60
N HIS A 13 11.15 -1.31 4.35
CA HIS A 13 12.03 -0.35 5.02
C HIS A 13 12.15 0.93 4.20
N ARG A 14 12.04 2.08 4.87
CA ARG A 14 12.21 3.41 4.26
C ARG A 14 12.69 4.44 5.28
N ASP A 15 13.77 5.13 4.96
CA ASP A 15 14.26 6.32 5.70
C ASP A 15 14.36 6.11 7.23
N GLY A 16 14.79 4.92 7.67
CA GLY A 16 14.90 4.57 9.09
C GLY A 16 13.60 4.12 9.75
N HIS A 17 12.55 3.91 8.97
CA HIS A 17 11.27 3.36 9.40
C HIS A 17 11.01 1.98 8.76
N VAL A 18 10.32 1.11 9.47
CA VAL A 18 9.71 -0.10 8.90
C VAL A 18 8.20 0.10 8.91
N LEU A 19 7.64 0.15 7.69
CA LEU A 19 6.19 0.16 7.50
C LEU A 19 5.74 -1.27 7.26
N PHE A 20 4.66 -1.69 7.90
CA PHE A 20 4.09 -3.01 7.69
C PHE A 20 2.56 -3.00 7.81
N THR A 21 1.93 -3.95 7.15
CA THR A 21 0.48 -4.09 7.09
C THR A 21 0.01 -5.26 7.95
N THR A 22 -1.16 -5.10 8.54
CA THR A 22 -1.89 -6.16 9.24
C THR A 22 -3.30 -6.25 8.66
N LYS A 23 -3.59 -7.37 7.98
CA LYS A 23 -4.83 -7.57 7.23
C LYS A 23 -6.03 -7.80 8.13
N GLY A 24 -5.84 -8.52 9.23
CA GLY A 24 -6.93 -8.89 10.12
C GLY A 24 -7.62 -7.70 10.79
N ASP A 25 -6.87 -6.63 11.08
CA ASP A 25 -7.38 -5.39 11.66
C ASP A 25 -7.36 -4.18 10.71
N GLY A 26 -6.94 -4.39 9.45
CA GLY A 26 -6.96 -3.36 8.41
C GLY A 26 -6.04 -2.17 8.66
N ARG A 27 -4.83 -2.42 9.19
CA ARG A 27 -3.92 -1.37 9.62
C ARG A 27 -2.62 -1.33 8.85
N ILE A 28 -2.04 -0.12 8.82
CA ILE A 28 -0.65 0.12 8.44
C ILE A 28 0.06 0.68 9.67
N TRP A 29 1.17 0.06 10.01
CA TRP A 29 2.00 0.41 11.14
C TRP A 29 3.28 1.09 10.68
N ASP A 30 3.78 2.02 11.48
CA ASP A 30 5.06 2.70 11.30
C ASP A 30 5.92 2.47 12.55
N LEU A 31 7.02 1.73 12.38
CA LEU A 31 8.05 1.51 13.38
C LEU A 31 9.25 2.41 13.07
N ASP A 32 9.43 3.45 13.85
CA ASP A 32 10.65 4.26 13.86
C ASP A 32 11.80 3.47 14.52
N LEU A 33 12.80 3.10 13.73
CA LEU A 33 13.93 2.30 14.19
C LEU A 33 14.88 3.05 15.14
N ARG A 34 14.85 4.39 15.14
CA ARG A 34 15.69 5.20 16.01
C ARG A 34 15.13 5.30 17.41
N SER A 35 13.83 5.53 17.53
CA SER A 35 13.14 5.67 18.81
C SER A 35 12.54 4.36 19.32
N GLU A 36 12.57 3.30 18.49
CA GLU A 36 11.93 2.00 18.73
C GLU A 36 10.42 2.11 19.01
N ARG A 37 9.80 3.16 18.47
CA ARG A 37 8.38 3.45 18.65
C ARG A 37 7.57 2.94 17.46
N CYS A 38 6.55 2.14 17.75
CA CYS A 38 5.58 1.68 16.76
C CYS A 38 4.28 2.45 16.93
N THR A 39 3.77 3.02 15.85
CA THR A 39 2.52 3.78 15.79
C THR A 39 1.64 3.31 14.65
N VAL A 40 0.33 3.55 14.73
CA VAL A 40 -0.60 3.30 13.63
C VAL A 40 -0.54 4.48 12.68
N LEU A 41 -0.17 4.23 11.43
CA LEU A 41 -0.20 5.23 10.35
C LEU A 41 -1.59 5.31 9.71
N TYR A 42 -2.24 4.17 9.52
CA TYR A 42 -3.57 4.05 8.94
C TYR A 42 -4.38 2.99 9.66
N ASP A 43 -5.67 3.24 9.85
CA ASP A 43 -6.63 2.30 10.43
C ASP A 43 -7.97 2.43 9.69
N ALA A 44 -8.34 1.39 8.95
CA ALA A 44 -9.57 1.37 8.17
C ALA A 44 -10.83 1.55 9.01
N ALA A 45 -10.81 1.09 10.28
CA ALA A 45 -11.96 1.18 11.17
C ALA A 45 -12.23 2.61 11.68
N THR A 46 -11.21 3.47 11.70
CA THR A 46 -11.31 4.83 12.26
C THR A 46 -11.14 5.94 11.23
N THR A 47 -10.68 5.61 10.01
CA THR A 47 -10.51 6.58 8.92
C THR A 47 -11.84 6.87 8.23
N PRO A 48 -12.39 8.10 8.30
CA PRO A 48 -13.64 8.44 7.65
C PRO A 48 -13.52 8.29 6.13
N GLY A 49 -14.47 7.56 5.53
CA GLY A 49 -14.48 7.33 4.08
C GLY A 49 -13.29 6.53 3.58
N ALA A 50 -12.81 5.58 4.39
CA ALA A 50 -11.66 4.75 4.07
C ALA A 50 -11.79 4.10 2.68
N ASP A 51 -10.96 4.56 1.73
CA ASP A 51 -10.88 3.97 0.38
C ASP A 51 -10.08 2.68 0.36
N LEU A 52 -9.13 2.52 1.30
CA LEU A 52 -8.27 1.36 1.41
C LEU A 52 -8.90 0.32 2.34
N ASN A 53 -9.38 -0.77 1.76
CA ASN A 53 -9.93 -1.91 2.47
C ASN A 53 -9.12 -3.17 2.16
N GLY A 54 -8.93 -4.04 3.16
CA GLY A 54 -8.16 -5.27 2.94
C GLY A 54 -6.70 -5.00 2.63
N VAL A 55 -6.03 -4.23 3.49
CA VAL A 55 -4.60 -3.95 3.36
C VAL A 55 -3.80 -5.26 3.24
N ASP A 56 -2.90 -5.31 2.27
CA ASP A 56 -2.07 -6.48 1.99
C ASP A 56 -0.62 -6.05 1.75
N ASN A 57 -0.08 -6.26 0.57
CA ASN A 57 1.30 -5.94 0.27
C ASN A 57 1.56 -4.43 0.22
N ILE A 58 2.76 -4.03 0.60
CA ILE A 58 3.20 -2.64 0.69
C ILE A 58 4.51 -2.45 -0.06
N ALA A 59 4.63 -1.34 -0.79
CA ALA A 59 5.84 -0.93 -1.48
C ALA A 59 6.04 0.58 -1.39
N THR A 60 7.25 1.06 -1.67
CA THR A 60 7.56 2.49 -1.68
C THR A 60 8.24 2.92 -2.97
N SER A 61 7.89 4.09 -3.48
CA SER A 61 8.56 4.73 -4.61
C SER A 61 8.43 6.25 -4.53
N GLY A 62 9.48 6.97 -4.88
CA GLY A 62 9.46 8.43 -4.94
C GLY A 62 9.06 9.13 -3.65
N GLY A 63 9.06 8.41 -2.55
CA GLY A 63 8.60 8.88 -1.26
C GLY A 63 7.11 8.63 -0.97
N GLY A 64 6.36 8.05 -1.90
CA GLY A 64 5.00 7.52 -1.67
C GLY A 64 5.02 6.12 -1.05
N ILE A 65 3.97 5.80 -0.31
CA ILE A 65 3.69 4.48 0.23
C ILE A 65 2.52 3.93 -0.61
N TYR A 66 2.70 2.77 -1.21
CA TYR A 66 1.70 2.12 -2.06
C TYR A 66 1.26 0.82 -1.40
N VAL A 67 -0.03 0.68 -1.18
CA VAL A 67 -0.61 -0.49 -0.54
C VAL A 67 -1.57 -1.17 -1.50
N ALA A 68 -1.42 -2.47 -1.64
CA ALA A 68 -2.28 -3.30 -2.45
C ALA A 68 -3.48 -3.79 -1.64
N GLU A 69 -4.63 -3.91 -2.29
CA GLU A 69 -5.84 -4.48 -1.70
C GLU A 69 -5.99 -5.97 -2.00
N ASP A 70 -6.41 -6.73 -0.99
CA ASP A 70 -6.96 -8.06 -1.16
C ASP A 70 -8.48 -8.01 -1.00
N GLY A 71 -9.16 -8.05 -2.12
CA GLY A 71 -10.62 -7.89 -2.18
C GLY A 71 -11.05 -6.43 -2.45
N GLY A 72 -12.37 -6.20 -2.42
CA GLY A 72 -12.94 -4.88 -2.68
C GLY A 72 -12.93 -4.52 -4.16
N ASN A 73 -12.46 -3.32 -4.48
CA ASN A 73 -12.45 -2.77 -5.83
C ASN A 73 -11.14 -2.96 -6.60
N MET A 74 -10.18 -3.71 -6.06
CA MET A 74 -8.88 -4.04 -6.65
C MET A 74 -8.04 -2.82 -6.98
N GLU A 75 -7.68 -2.08 -5.96
CA GLU A 75 -6.86 -0.87 -6.08
C GLU A 75 -5.46 -1.03 -5.50
N LEU A 76 -4.54 -0.29 -6.09
CA LEU A 76 -3.33 0.15 -5.42
C LEU A 76 -3.60 1.56 -4.90
N VAL A 77 -3.44 1.74 -3.60
CA VAL A 77 -3.74 2.99 -2.92
C VAL A 77 -2.45 3.66 -2.48
N LEU A 78 -2.30 4.94 -2.77
CA LEU A 78 -1.23 5.78 -2.27
C LEU A 78 -1.60 6.26 -0.87
N VAL A 79 -0.70 6.04 0.10
CA VAL A 79 -0.88 6.47 1.49
C VAL A 79 0.09 7.61 1.80
N GLY A 80 -0.45 8.69 2.33
CA GLY A 80 0.32 9.85 2.77
C GLY A 80 0.99 9.64 4.13
N PRO A 81 1.94 10.52 4.49
CA PRO A 81 2.62 10.46 5.79
C PRO A 81 1.70 10.77 6.98
N ASP A 82 0.55 11.33 6.72
CA ASP A 82 -0.53 11.62 7.69
C ASP A 82 -1.60 10.53 7.75
N GLY A 83 -1.42 9.43 7.01
CA GLY A 83 -2.40 8.36 6.88
C GLY A 83 -3.53 8.63 5.88
N SER A 84 -3.52 9.78 5.19
CA SER A 84 -4.47 10.06 4.11
C SER A 84 -4.31 9.06 2.96
N THR A 85 -5.41 8.74 2.28
CA THR A 85 -5.42 7.76 1.19
C THR A 85 -5.86 8.40 -0.12
N GLN A 86 -5.29 7.92 -1.23
CA GLN A 86 -5.66 8.31 -2.59
C GLN A 86 -5.57 7.09 -3.51
N PRO A 87 -6.65 6.67 -4.18
CA PRO A 87 -6.59 5.65 -5.21
C PRO A 87 -5.56 6.02 -6.30
N CYS A 88 -4.67 5.10 -6.60
CA CYS A 88 -3.60 5.28 -7.59
C CYS A 88 -3.89 4.53 -8.88
N LEU A 89 -4.35 3.30 -8.78
CA LEU A 89 -4.60 2.38 -9.89
C LEU A 89 -5.69 1.40 -9.51
N ARG A 90 -6.57 1.10 -10.46
CA ARG A 90 -7.60 0.06 -10.33
C ARG A 90 -7.49 -0.97 -11.44
N VAL A 91 -7.63 -2.26 -11.09
CA VAL A 91 -7.70 -3.36 -12.04
C VAL A 91 -9.15 -3.73 -12.32
N VAL A 92 -9.71 -3.20 -13.40
CA VAL A 92 -11.11 -3.41 -13.79
C VAL A 92 -11.33 -4.83 -14.30
N GLY A 93 -12.41 -5.46 -13.88
CA GLY A 93 -12.81 -6.79 -14.32
C GLY A 93 -12.09 -7.94 -13.59
N GLN A 94 -11.37 -7.63 -12.52
CA GLN A 94 -10.69 -8.61 -11.66
C GLN A 94 -11.22 -8.61 -10.21
N ASP A 95 -12.48 -8.29 -10.02
CA ASP A 95 -13.10 -8.03 -8.69
C ASP A 95 -13.06 -9.21 -7.70
N ARG A 96 -12.68 -10.40 -8.16
CA ARG A 96 -12.46 -11.60 -7.33
C ARG A 96 -10.99 -11.94 -7.13
N SER A 97 -10.14 -11.04 -7.55
CA SER A 97 -8.69 -11.20 -7.49
C SER A 97 -8.14 -10.65 -6.17
N GLU A 98 -6.85 -10.64 -6.09
CA GLU A 98 -6.03 -9.98 -5.08
C GLU A 98 -4.87 -9.31 -5.80
N ILE A 99 -4.61 -8.05 -5.51
CA ILE A 99 -3.40 -7.40 -6.02
C ILE A 99 -2.24 -7.77 -5.09
N THR A 100 -1.18 -8.29 -5.68
CA THR A 100 -0.05 -8.79 -4.92
C THR A 100 1.29 -8.37 -5.51
N GLY A 101 2.32 -8.31 -4.65
CA GLY A 101 3.70 -8.09 -5.01
C GLY A 101 4.00 -6.78 -5.74
N PRO A 102 3.44 -5.61 -5.36
CA PRO A 102 3.80 -4.36 -6.00
C PRO A 102 5.30 -4.08 -5.84
N ALA A 103 5.97 -3.81 -6.96
CA ALA A 103 7.38 -3.50 -7.00
C ALA A 103 7.66 -2.42 -8.04
N PHE A 104 8.59 -1.52 -7.73
CA PHE A 104 8.99 -0.46 -8.65
C PHE A 104 10.37 -0.74 -9.21
N ASP A 105 10.58 -0.34 -10.45
CA ASP A 105 11.93 -0.27 -11.00
C ASP A 105 12.77 0.81 -10.29
N PRO A 106 14.09 0.78 -10.38
CA PRO A 106 14.95 1.76 -9.69
C PRO A 106 14.70 3.21 -10.09
N SER A 107 14.15 3.46 -11.29
CA SER A 107 13.81 4.81 -11.76
C SER A 107 12.50 5.35 -11.19
N GLY A 108 11.64 4.48 -10.63
CA GLY A 108 10.28 4.82 -10.19
C GLY A 108 9.35 5.21 -11.34
N THR A 109 9.64 4.74 -12.56
CA THR A 109 8.81 4.98 -13.73
C THR A 109 8.00 3.75 -14.15
N ARG A 110 8.32 2.59 -13.60
CA ARG A 110 7.63 1.32 -13.87
C ARG A 110 7.19 0.68 -12.57
N LEU A 111 5.95 0.28 -12.54
CA LEU A 111 5.33 -0.48 -11.46
C LEU A 111 5.00 -1.87 -12.00
N TYR A 112 5.39 -2.89 -11.30
CA TYR A 112 5.03 -4.29 -11.54
C TYR A 112 4.16 -4.79 -10.40
N PHE A 113 3.11 -5.52 -10.70
CA PHE A 113 2.27 -6.19 -9.71
C PHE A 113 1.51 -7.33 -10.37
N SER A 114 0.93 -8.21 -9.58
CA SER A 114 0.09 -9.29 -10.08
C SER A 114 -1.32 -9.20 -9.54
N SER A 115 -2.30 -9.55 -10.38
CA SER A 115 -3.65 -9.90 -9.99
C SER A 115 -3.70 -11.41 -9.90
N GLN A 116 -3.76 -11.97 -8.69
CA GLN A 116 -3.82 -13.43 -8.51
C GLN A 116 -5.25 -13.92 -8.37
N ARG A 117 -5.50 -15.16 -8.77
CA ARG A 117 -6.82 -15.81 -8.64
C ARG A 117 -7.98 -15.04 -9.30
N GLY A 118 -7.71 -14.31 -10.38
CA GLY A 118 -8.71 -13.55 -11.11
C GLY A 118 -9.76 -14.43 -11.81
N ALA A 119 -10.47 -13.84 -12.76
CA ALA A 119 -11.47 -14.54 -13.55
C ALA A 119 -10.90 -15.81 -14.20
N GLY A 120 -11.51 -16.97 -13.94
CA GLY A 120 -11.01 -18.28 -14.42
C GLY A 120 -9.90 -18.89 -13.56
N GLY A 121 -9.53 -18.30 -12.42
CA GLY A 121 -8.52 -18.84 -11.50
C GLY A 121 -7.06 -18.57 -11.94
N TRP A 122 -6.84 -17.77 -12.97
CA TRP A 122 -5.52 -17.45 -13.49
C TRP A 122 -5.00 -16.13 -12.91
N GLY A 123 -3.67 -16.05 -12.74
CA GLY A 123 -2.97 -14.81 -12.39
C GLY A 123 -2.52 -14.05 -13.64
N ILE A 124 -2.46 -12.73 -13.53
CA ILE A 124 -1.90 -11.84 -14.56
C ILE A 124 -0.89 -10.93 -13.90
N THR A 125 0.31 -10.84 -14.45
CA THR A 125 1.30 -9.86 -14.04
C THR A 125 1.23 -8.66 -14.99
N TYR A 126 1.19 -7.47 -14.42
CA TYR A 126 1.11 -6.21 -15.13
C TYR A 126 2.41 -5.43 -15.01
N GLU A 127 2.75 -4.72 -16.07
CA GLU A 127 3.69 -3.61 -16.07
C GLU A 127 2.91 -2.33 -16.36
N VAL A 128 3.06 -1.33 -15.50
CA VAL A 128 2.45 -0.02 -15.69
C VAL A 128 3.54 1.04 -15.74
N VAL A 129 3.55 1.82 -16.81
CA VAL A 129 4.47 2.96 -16.96
C VAL A 129 3.77 4.22 -16.50
N GLY A 130 4.39 4.93 -15.55
CA GLY A 130 3.82 6.14 -14.98
C GLY A 130 4.81 6.97 -14.18
N PRO A 131 4.43 8.18 -13.80
CA PRO A 131 5.31 9.09 -13.07
C PRO A 131 5.32 8.82 -11.55
N PHE A 132 5.46 7.57 -11.12
CA PHE A 132 5.33 7.16 -9.72
C PHE A 132 6.31 7.90 -8.78
N ALA A 133 7.48 8.25 -9.27
CA ALA A 133 8.44 9.06 -8.52
C ALA A 133 7.96 10.50 -8.23
N ARG A 134 6.91 10.98 -8.91
CA ARG A 134 6.41 12.37 -8.82
C ARG A 134 5.22 12.55 -7.88
N PHE A 135 4.57 11.48 -7.44
CA PHE A 135 3.39 11.57 -6.57
C PHE A 135 3.69 12.24 -5.22
N ARG A 136 4.95 12.27 -4.79
CA ARG A 136 5.41 12.96 -3.57
C ARG A 136 5.12 14.48 -3.57
N ARG A 137 5.02 15.14 -4.73
CA ARG A 137 4.94 16.61 -4.79
C ARG A 137 3.56 17.19 -4.58
N ARG A 138 2.48 16.43 -4.77
CA ARG A 138 1.12 16.96 -4.64
C ARG A 138 0.57 16.90 -3.21
N ALA A 139 0.93 15.90 -2.43
CA ALA A 139 0.50 15.77 -1.03
C ALA A 139 1.14 16.83 -0.11
N LEU A 140 2.31 17.40 -0.49
CA LEU A 140 3.02 18.43 0.29
C LEU A 140 2.76 19.87 -0.19
N ALA A 141 2.02 20.08 -1.27
CA ALA A 141 1.74 21.40 -1.84
C ALA A 141 0.35 21.95 -1.51
N ALA A 142 -0.44 21.25 -0.68
CA ALA A 142 -1.78 21.67 -0.30
C ALA A 142 -1.83 22.53 0.98
N ASP A 143 -0.70 22.73 1.66
CA ASP A 143 -0.59 23.59 2.83
C ASP A 143 0.49 24.68 2.60
N GLY A 144 0.16 25.66 1.78
CA GLY A 144 0.92 26.88 1.59
C GLY A 144 0.02 28.07 1.37
#